data_adb173e061d854d1bed9a5cbad93d5c3
#
_entry.id   adb173e061d854d1bed9a5cbad93d5c3
#
_cell.length_a   1.000
_cell.length_b   1.000
_cell.length_c   1.000
_cell.angle_alpha   90.00
_cell.angle_beta   90.00
_cell.angle_gamma   90.00
#
_symmetry.space_group_name_H-M   'P 1'
#
loop_
_entity.id
_entity.type
_entity.pdbx_description
1 polymer ?
#
loop_
_entity_poly.entity_id
_entity_poly.type
_entity_poly.pdbx_seq_one_letter_code
_entity_poly.pdbx_strand_id
1 'polypeptide(L)'
;MQRLILFFVLCIFLINPPIIFASNYSDGMNAMKNGNHEEAVKLFRVAAETGDARAQHCLGVMLNKGQGVKQNYEESFKWLNLAAKQGFSQAKLDLAILIYHKKGIPENYIDKFK
;
A
#
# COMPACT_ATOMS: atom_id res chain seq x y z
N MET A 1 -19.33 -8.61 -37.60
CA MET A 1 -20.00 -8.08 -36.39
C MET A 1 -19.30 -8.46 -35.09
N GLN A 2 -18.73 -9.65 -34.93
CA GLN A 2 -17.99 -10.04 -33.71
C GLN A 2 -16.74 -9.20 -33.44
N ARG A 3 -16.03 -8.71 -34.47
CA ARG A 3 -14.84 -7.85 -34.30
C ARG A 3 -15.15 -6.45 -33.77
N LEU A 4 -16.32 -5.91 -34.02
CA LEU A 4 -16.79 -4.62 -33.51
C LEU A 4 -17.17 -4.69 -32.03
N ILE A 5 -17.76 -5.81 -31.60
CA ILE A 5 -18.14 -6.05 -30.20
C ILE A 5 -16.88 -6.20 -29.31
N LEU A 6 -15.85 -6.93 -29.79
CA LEU A 6 -14.56 -7.07 -29.11
C LEU A 6 -13.83 -5.74 -28.98
N PHE A 7 -13.91 -4.86 -30.00
CA PHE A 7 -13.32 -3.51 -29.97
C PHE A 7 -14.02 -2.61 -28.96
N PHE A 8 -15.35 -2.69 -28.87
CA PHE A 8 -16.15 -1.95 -27.87
C PHE A 8 -15.87 -2.40 -26.45
N VAL A 9 -15.73 -3.71 -26.22
CA VAL A 9 -15.38 -4.27 -24.91
C VAL A 9 -13.98 -3.86 -24.50
N LEU A 10 -13.01 -3.84 -25.42
CA LEU A 10 -11.65 -3.37 -25.15
C LEU A 10 -11.61 -1.86 -24.86
N CYS A 11 -12.40 -1.03 -25.57
CA CYS A 11 -12.49 0.41 -25.33
C CYS A 11 -13.13 0.72 -23.97
N ILE A 12 -14.12 -0.06 -23.53
CA ILE A 12 -14.75 0.08 -22.22
C ILE A 12 -13.76 -0.26 -21.10
N PHE A 13 -12.89 -1.25 -21.31
CA PHE A 13 -11.81 -1.60 -20.37
C PHE A 13 -10.73 -0.52 -20.26
N LEU A 14 -10.47 0.23 -21.35
CA LEU A 14 -9.49 1.32 -21.38
C LEU A 14 -10.03 2.63 -20.77
N ILE A 15 -11.35 2.85 -20.83
CA ILE A 15 -12.01 4.09 -20.36
C ILE A 15 -12.40 4.01 -18.89
N ASN A 16 -12.72 2.82 -18.41
CA ASN A 16 -12.99 2.57 -17.00
C ASN A 16 -11.93 1.62 -16.45
N PRO A 17 -10.87 2.15 -15.79
CA PRO A 17 -9.99 1.26 -15.02
C PRO A 17 -10.85 0.46 -14.05
N PRO A 18 -10.62 -0.85 -13.97
CA PRO A 18 -11.50 -1.72 -13.17
C PRO A 18 -11.57 -1.21 -11.73
N ILE A 19 -12.80 -1.03 -11.26
CA ILE A 19 -13.18 -0.70 -9.88
C ILE A 19 -12.51 -1.62 -8.85
N ILE A 20 -11.93 -2.73 -9.28
CA ILE A 20 -11.20 -3.72 -8.50
C ILE A 20 -10.14 -3.09 -7.58
N PHE A 21 -9.47 -2.03 -8.00
CA PHE A 21 -8.41 -1.39 -7.19
C PHE A 21 -8.97 -0.58 -6.01
N ALA A 22 -10.07 0.12 -6.20
CA ALA A 22 -10.76 0.84 -5.13
C ALA A 22 -11.41 -0.12 -4.13
N SER A 23 -11.87 -1.29 -4.58
CA SER A 23 -12.48 -2.29 -3.74
C SER A 23 -11.47 -2.94 -2.79
N ASN A 24 -10.25 -3.24 -3.23
CA ASN A 24 -9.24 -3.90 -2.38
C ASN A 24 -8.86 -3.08 -1.15
N TYR A 25 -8.74 -1.76 -1.28
CA TYR A 25 -8.54 -0.90 -0.11
C TYR A 25 -9.75 -0.90 0.82
N SER A 26 -10.95 -0.73 0.27
CA SER A 26 -12.20 -0.72 1.04
C SER A 26 -12.43 -2.06 1.74
N ASP A 27 -12.22 -3.16 1.04
CA ASP A 27 -12.35 -4.52 1.58
C ASP A 27 -11.30 -4.78 2.66
N GLY A 28 -10.08 -4.29 2.48
CA GLY A 28 -9.02 -4.32 3.49
C GLY A 28 -9.43 -3.59 4.76
N MET A 29 -10.03 -2.40 4.64
CA MET A 29 -10.54 -1.65 5.77
C MET A 29 -11.68 -2.38 6.49
N ASN A 30 -12.56 -3.04 5.76
CA ASN A 30 -13.61 -3.86 6.34
C ASN A 30 -13.06 -5.07 7.09
N ALA A 31 -12.05 -5.74 6.51
CA ALA A 31 -11.35 -6.84 7.17
C ALA A 31 -10.67 -6.38 8.47
N MET A 32 -10.06 -5.20 8.48
CA MET A 32 -9.50 -4.58 9.68
C MET A 32 -10.54 -4.36 10.77
N LYS A 33 -11.69 -3.80 10.42
CA LYS A 33 -12.80 -3.56 11.35
C LYS A 33 -13.32 -4.84 11.97
N ASN A 34 -13.30 -5.93 11.22
CA ASN A 34 -13.77 -7.25 11.66
C ASN A 34 -12.69 -8.03 12.42
N GLY A 35 -11.51 -7.45 12.62
CA GLY A 35 -10.39 -8.14 13.27
C GLY A 35 -9.66 -9.14 12.39
N ASN A 36 -9.98 -9.21 11.11
CA ASN A 36 -9.38 -10.10 10.13
C ASN A 36 -8.10 -9.53 9.55
N HIS A 37 -7.06 -9.43 10.38
CA HIS A 37 -5.83 -8.73 10.04
C HIS A 37 -5.04 -9.40 8.91
N GLU A 38 -5.01 -10.72 8.88
CA GLU A 38 -4.33 -11.46 7.81
C GLU A 38 -4.95 -11.19 6.44
N GLU A 39 -6.28 -11.20 6.36
CA GLU A 39 -7.00 -10.87 5.13
C GLU A 39 -6.81 -9.40 4.75
N ALA A 40 -6.82 -8.50 5.72
CA ALA A 40 -6.55 -7.08 5.50
C ALA A 40 -5.17 -6.87 4.87
N VAL A 41 -4.14 -7.55 5.37
CA VAL A 41 -2.77 -7.48 4.80
C VAL A 41 -2.75 -7.90 3.34
N LYS A 42 -3.42 -9.00 2.99
CA LYS A 42 -3.48 -9.48 1.60
C LYS A 42 -4.14 -8.45 0.68
N LEU A 43 -5.26 -7.89 1.11
CA LEU A 43 -6.02 -6.89 0.34
C LEU A 43 -5.25 -5.57 0.20
N PHE A 44 -4.64 -5.09 1.28
CA PHE A 44 -3.79 -3.90 1.22
C PHE A 44 -2.56 -4.10 0.36
N ARG A 45 -1.96 -5.31 0.37
CA ARG A 45 -0.80 -5.59 -0.48
C ARG A 45 -1.15 -5.50 -1.96
N VAL A 46 -2.28 -6.06 -2.38
CA VAL A 46 -2.74 -5.92 -3.77
C VAL A 46 -2.95 -4.45 -4.14
N ALA A 47 -3.64 -3.69 -3.31
CA ALA A 47 -3.87 -2.25 -3.55
C ALA A 47 -2.56 -1.44 -3.52
N ALA A 48 -1.65 -1.76 -2.59
CA ALA A 48 -0.35 -1.08 -2.45
C ALA A 48 0.54 -1.30 -3.69
N GLU A 49 0.56 -2.50 -4.21
CA GLU A 49 1.32 -2.86 -5.43
C GLU A 49 0.82 -2.11 -6.67
N THR A 50 -0.45 -1.71 -6.69
CA THR A 50 -1.02 -0.89 -7.76
C THR A 50 -0.77 0.62 -7.60
N GLY A 51 -0.14 1.02 -6.50
CA GLY A 51 0.23 2.41 -6.24
C GLY A 51 -0.73 3.19 -5.34
N ASP A 52 -1.72 2.55 -4.71
CA ASP A 52 -2.61 3.23 -3.76
C ASP A 52 -1.83 3.62 -2.49
N ALA A 53 -1.60 4.92 -2.32
CA ALA A 53 -0.85 5.45 -1.17
C ALA A 53 -1.48 5.13 0.18
N ARG A 54 -2.81 5.06 0.25
CA ARG A 54 -3.53 4.71 1.48
C ARG A 54 -3.25 3.26 1.87
N ALA A 55 -3.28 2.37 0.89
CA ALA A 55 -2.98 0.95 1.09
C ALA A 55 -1.50 0.74 1.43
N GLN A 56 -0.60 1.45 0.78
CA GLN A 56 0.84 1.44 1.09
C GLN A 56 1.08 1.86 2.55
N HIS A 57 0.41 2.91 3.01
CA HIS A 57 0.48 3.35 4.40
C HIS A 57 -0.05 2.28 5.35
N CYS A 58 -1.26 1.74 5.10
CA CYS A 58 -1.85 0.70 5.95
C CYS A 58 -0.94 -0.54 6.04
N LEU A 59 -0.44 -1.00 4.91
CA LEU A 59 0.48 -2.14 4.87
C LEU A 59 1.77 -1.85 5.63
N GLY A 60 2.34 -0.67 5.47
CA GLY A 60 3.52 -0.23 6.21
C GLY A 60 3.31 -0.24 7.72
N VAL A 61 2.17 0.27 8.19
CA VAL A 61 1.81 0.28 9.62
C VAL A 61 1.63 -1.16 10.14
N MET A 62 0.97 -2.02 9.40
CA MET A 62 0.76 -3.42 9.80
C MET A 62 2.08 -4.19 9.89
N LEU A 63 2.99 -3.97 8.95
CA LEU A 63 4.35 -4.55 8.98
C LEU A 63 5.18 -4.00 10.15
N ASN A 64 5.04 -2.74 10.49
CA ASN A 64 5.71 -2.14 11.65
C ASN A 64 5.23 -2.76 12.96
N LYS A 65 3.92 -3.00 13.08
CA LYS A 65 3.31 -3.56 14.30
C LYS A 65 3.32 -5.08 14.37
N GLY A 66 3.57 -5.77 13.25
CA GLY A 66 3.40 -7.22 13.18
C GLY A 66 1.94 -7.65 13.29
N GLN A 67 1.02 -6.86 12.74
CA GLN A 67 -0.42 -7.08 12.81
C GLN A 67 -0.89 -7.81 11.56
N GLY A 68 -1.32 -9.08 11.70
CA GLY A 68 -1.74 -9.93 10.60
C GLY A 68 -0.61 -10.39 9.66
N VAL A 69 0.61 -10.04 9.97
CA VAL A 69 1.83 -10.34 9.22
C VAL A 69 3.01 -10.32 10.17
N LYS A 70 4.06 -11.08 9.87
CA LYS A 70 5.31 -11.01 10.63
C LYS A 70 5.87 -9.60 10.58
N GLN A 71 6.22 -9.03 11.75
CA GLN A 71 6.83 -7.72 11.86
C GLN A 71 8.09 -7.63 10.98
N ASN A 72 8.14 -6.58 10.16
CA ASN A 72 9.27 -6.33 9.26
C ASN A 72 9.44 -4.81 9.08
N TYR A 73 10.37 -4.22 9.82
CA TYR A 73 10.63 -2.78 9.76
C TYR A 73 11.19 -2.32 8.43
N GLU A 74 12.01 -3.15 7.78
CA GLU A 74 12.59 -2.81 6.48
C GLU A 74 11.52 -2.73 5.39
N GLU A 75 10.62 -3.70 5.32
CA GLU A 75 9.51 -3.67 4.36
C GLU A 75 8.54 -2.53 4.70
N SER A 76 8.25 -2.31 5.99
CA SER A 76 7.45 -1.17 6.45
C SER A 76 8.03 0.15 5.95
N PHE A 77 9.32 0.36 6.10
CA PHE A 77 10.01 1.55 5.61
C PHE A 77 9.81 1.75 4.11
N LYS A 78 9.96 0.69 3.31
CA LYS A 78 9.77 0.77 1.85
C LYS A 78 8.37 1.23 1.49
N TRP A 79 7.33 0.65 2.08
CA TRP A 79 5.95 1.00 1.81
C TRP A 79 5.59 2.42 2.29
N LEU A 80 6.01 2.78 3.49
CA LEU A 80 5.79 4.13 4.03
C LEU A 80 6.50 5.18 3.19
N ASN A 81 7.70 4.90 2.70
CA ASN A 81 8.45 5.80 1.84
C ASN A 81 7.73 6.02 0.49
N LEU A 82 7.18 4.97 -0.11
CA LEU A 82 6.38 5.07 -1.34
C LEU A 82 5.13 5.94 -1.13
N ALA A 83 4.40 5.73 -0.05
CA ALA A 83 3.23 6.53 0.28
C ALA A 83 3.59 8.00 0.57
N ALA A 84 4.68 8.23 1.29
CA ALA A 84 5.18 9.57 1.61
C ALA A 84 5.58 10.34 0.34
N LYS A 85 6.22 9.69 -0.61
CA LYS A 85 6.58 10.28 -1.91
C LYS A 85 5.36 10.72 -2.73
N GLN A 86 4.22 10.07 -2.54
CA GLN A 86 2.95 10.49 -3.14
C GLN A 86 2.27 11.64 -2.40
N GLY A 87 2.85 12.11 -1.30
CA GLY A 87 2.32 13.22 -0.51
C GLY A 87 1.37 12.81 0.61
N PHE A 88 1.29 11.51 0.93
CA PHE A 88 0.42 11.03 2.01
C PHE A 88 0.99 11.43 3.37
N SER A 89 0.33 12.38 4.03
CA SER A 89 0.87 13.06 5.23
C SER A 89 1.10 12.11 6.40
N GLN A 90 0.20 11.15 6.63
CA GLN A 90 0.35 10.18 7.71
C GLN A 90 1.56 9.28 7.50
N ALA A 91 1.82 8.90 6.23
CA ALA A 91 3.01 8.12 5.89
C ALA A 91 4.30 8.89 6.13
N LYS A 92 4.30 10.20 5.86
CA LYS A 92 5.45 11.07 6.16
C LYS A 92 5.76 11.08 7.65
N LEU A 93 4.73 11.17 8.49
CA LEU A 93 4.88 11.16 9.94
C LEU A 93 5.40 9.81 10.43
N ASP A 94 4.80 8.70 10.00
CA ASP A 94 5.22 7.36 10.40
C ASP A 94 6.64 7.04 9.92
N LEU A 95 7.00 7.48 8.72
CA LEU A 95 8.35 7.37 8.20
C LEU A 95 9.35 8.14 9.06
N ALA A 96 9.03 9.35 9.48
CA ALA A 96 9.87 10.15 10.37
C ALA A 96 10.09 9.46 11.72
N ILE A 97 9.07 8.80 12.26
CA ILE A 97 9.16 8.02 13.50
C ILE A 97 10.12 6.83 13.32
N LEU A 98 10.01 6.09 12.21
CA LEU A 98 10.93 5.00 11.90
C LEU A 98 12.37 5.49 11.79
N ILE A 99 12.59 6.61 11.12
CA ILE A 99 13.92 7.23 10.97
C ILE A 99 14.48 7.63 12.33
N TYR A 100 13.67 8.27 13.18
CA TYR A 100 14.08 8.67 14.52
C TYR A 100 14.53 7.47 15.36
N HIS A 101 13.80 6.38 15.30
CA HIS A 101 14.12 5.14 16.03
C HIS A 101 15.16 4.27 15.33
N LYS A 102 15.64 4.66 14.17
CA LYS A 102 16.59 3.89 13.32
C LYS A 102 16.12 2.45 13.04
N LYS A 103 14.82 2.25 12.86
CA LYS A 103 14.23 0.94 12.62
C LYS A 103 14.07 0.67 11.12
N GLY A 104 14.70 -0.38 10.64
CA GLY A 104 14.55 -0.87 9.27
C GLY A 104 15.05 0.07 8.18
N ILE A 105 15.88 1.06 8.52
CA ILE A 105 16.39 2.04 7.56
C ILE A 105 17.66 1.50 6.91
N PRO A 106 17.71 1.46 5.57
CA PRO A 106 18.95 1.12 4.87
C PRO A 106 20.06 2.11 5.24
N GLU A 107 21.26 1.58 5.49
CA GLU A 107 22.43 2.38 5.90
C GLU A 107 22.73 3.50 4.91
N ASN A 108 22.60 3.22 3.62
CA ASN A 108 22.79 4.21 2.54
C ASN A 108 21.75 5.35 2.55
N TYR A 109 20.60 5.16 3.21
CA TYR A 109 19.59 6.21 3.36
C TYR A 109 19.97 7.21 4.44
N ILE A 110 20.56 6.73 5.54
CA ILE A 110 21.02 7.57 6.66
C ILE A 110 22.14 8.50 6.21
N ASP A 111 23.02 8.03 5.35
CA ASP A 111 24.18 8.81 4.87
C ASP A 111 23.77 10.01 4.01
N LYS A 112 22.59 9.98 3.39
CA LYS A 112 22.07 11.12 2.62
C LYS A 112 21.63 12.31 3.49
N PHE A 113 21.44 12.10 4.80
CA PHE A 113 21.00 13.13 5.74
C PHE A 113 22.10 13.59 6.72
N LYS A 114 23.29 13.07 6.55
CA LYS A 114 24.49 13.55 7.23
C LYS A 114 25.13 14.69 6.42
#